data_532f7b9e1746d26aae8b31050c70c55c
#
_entry.id   532f7b9e1746d26aae8b31050c70c55c
#
_cell.length_a   1.000
_cell.length_b   1.000
_cell.length_c   1.000
_cell.angle_alpha   90.00
_cell.angle_beta   90.00
_cell.angle_gamma   90.00
#
_symmetry.space_group_name_H-M   'P 1'
#
loop_
_entity.id
_entity.type
_entity.pdbx_description
1 polymer ?
#
loop_
_entity_poly.entity_id
_entity_poly.type
_entity_poly.pdbx_seq_one_letter_code
_entity_poly.pdbx_strand_id
1 'polypeptide(L)'
;MPLFLINARDKANSSELRQATRQAHLEWAGEARHRIAMAGPVLSDDGETMQGSTFVIEFDSLDEAKTWAAEDPYAKAGLFERTEITPFIWLIGDGPKNG
;
A
#
# COMPACT_ATOMS: atom_id res chain seq x y z
N MET A 1 -11.44 10.58 11.06
CA MET A 1 -10.67 11.01 9.88
C MET A 1 -11.04 10.19 8.66
N PRO A 2 -11.08 10.81 7.45
CA PRO A 2 -11.40 10.06 6.23
C PRO A 2 -10.36 8.96 5.96
N LEU A 3 -10.85 7.87 5.40
CA LEU A 3 -9.99 6.80 4.93
C LEU A 3 -9.78 6.91 3.43
N PHE A 4 -8.67 6.38 2.98
CA PHE A 4 -8.33 6.28 1.57
C PHE A 4 -7.84 4.89 1.26
N LEU A 5 -8.27 4.38 0.12
CA LEU A 5 -7.81 3.10 -0.40
C LEU A 5 -6.70 3.38 -1.39
N ILE A 6 -5.53 2.81 -1.13
CA ILE A 6 -4.39 2.91 -2.03
C ILE A 6 -4.14 1.51 -2.56
N ASN A 7 -4.19 1.36 -3.88
CA ASN A 7 -4.00 0.07 -4.53
C ASN A 7 -2.95 0.23 -5.63
N ALA A 8 -1.80 -0.37 -5.44
CA ALA A 8 -0.67 -0.26 -6.37
C ALA A 8 -0.35 -1.62 -6.96
N ARG A 9 -0.12 -1.66 -8.27
CA ARG A 9 0.23 -2.88 -9.00
C ARG A 9 1.64 -2.79 -9.53
N ASP A 10 2.42 -3.85 -9.32
CA ASP A 10 3.80 -3.93 -9.78
C ASP A 10 3.86 -4.10 -11.29
N LYS A 11 4.95 -3.61 -11.87
CA LYS A 11 5.30 -3.94 -13.25
C LYS A 11 5.58 -5.44 -13.36
N ALA A 12 5.39 -5.98 -14.55
CA ALA A 12 5.70 -7.39 -14.79
C ALA A 12 7.19 -7.67 -14.51
N ASN A 13 7.46 -8.86 -14.02
CA ASN A 13 8.83 -9.36 -13.79
C ASN A 13 9.65 -8.49 -12.83
N SER A 14 8.99 -8.00 -11.78
CA SER A 14 9.61 -7.05 -10.84
C SER A 14 9.84 -7.62 -9.43
N SER A 15 9.78 -8.94 -9.27
CA SER A 15 9.93 -9.56 -7.95
C SER A 15 11.26 -9.24 -7.29
N GLU A 16 12.35 -9.22 -8.07
CA GLU A 16 13.66 -8.89 -7.53
C GLU A 16 13.73 -7.46 -7.04
N LEU A 17 13.15 -6.54 -7.80
CA LEU A 17 13.13 -5.13 -7.41
C LEU A 17 12.29 -4.96 -6.13
N ARG A 18 11.15 -5.64 -6.04
CA ARG A 18 10.32 -5.61 -4.83
C ARG A 18 11.10 -6.10 -3.62
N GLN A 19 11.78 -7.22 -3.75
CA GLN A 19 12.57 -7.76 -2.63
C GLN A 19 13.72 -6.84 -2.23
N ALA A 20 14.40 -6.27 -3.20
CA ALA A 20 15.53 -5.38 -2.94
C ALA A 20 15.09 -4.09 -2.23
N THR A 21 13.84 -3.66 -2.42
CA THR A 21 13.32 -2.41 -1.87
C THR A 21 12.47 -2.64 -0.62
N ARG A 22 12.16 -3.88 -0.29
CA ARG A 22 11.19 -4.23 0.74
C ARG A 22 11.52 -3.64 2.11
N GLN A 23 12.76 -3.70 2.53
CA GLN A 23 13.16 -3.20 3.85
C GLN A 23 12.87 -1.71 3.99
N ALA A 24 13.25 -0.92 2.98
CA ALA A 24 13.00 0.52 2.98
C ALA A 24 11.49 0.81 3.00
N HIS A 25 10.70 0.04 2.23
CA HIS A 25 9.25 0.19 2.21
C HIS A 25 8.64 -0.07 3.60
N LEU A 26 9.05 -1.15 4.26
CA LEU A 26 8.51 -1.50 5.57
C LEU A 26 8.86 -0.46 6.64
N GLU A 27 10.06 0.10 6.59
CA GLU A 27 10.46 1.16 7.51
C GLU A 27 9.64 2.42 7.30
N TRP A 28 9.46 2.80 6.03
CA TRP A 28 8.65 3.97 5.69
C TRP A 28 7.18 3.80 6.12
N ALA A 29 6.58 2.63 5.81
CA ALA A 29 5.20 2.36 6.18
C ALA A 29 5.04 2.31 7.70
N GLY A 30 6.03 1.78 8.40
CA GLY A 30 6.02 1.69 9.86
C GLY A 30 5.92 3.05 10.54
N GLU A 31 6.47 4.09 9.92
CA GLU A 31 6.38 5.45 10.46
C GLU A 31 4.95 5.99 10.43
N ALA A 32 4.11 5.47 9.54
CA ALA A 32 2.71 5.88 9.43
C ALA A 32 1.76 4.86 10.05
N ARG A 33 2.28 3.90 10.82
CA ARG A 33 1.49 2.80 11.38
C ARG A 33 0.23 3.27 12.09
N HIS A 34 0.31 4.37 12.81
CA HIS A 34 -0.82 4.92 13.56
C HIS A 34 -1.98 5.37 12.68
N ARG A 35 -1.75 5.60 11.40
CA ARG A 35 -2.77 6.01 10.43
C ARG A 35 -3.31 4.82 9.63
N ILE A 36 -2.61 3.70 9.62
CA ILE A 36 -2.93 2.56 8.76
C ILE A 36 -3.99 1.69 9.43
N ALA A 37 -5.16 1.55 8.79
CA ALA A 37 -6.20 0.65 9.26
C ALA A 37 -5.88 -0.79 8.86
N MET A 38 -5.39 -0.99 7.65
CA MET A 38 -4.83 -2.26 7.22
C MET A 38 -3.92 -2.03 6.01
N ALA A 39 -2.96 -2.93 5.83
CA ALA A 39 -2.05 -2.88 4.69
C ALA A 39 -1.46 -4.25 4.45
N GLY A 40 -1.13 -4.53 3.21
CA GLY A 40 -0.47 -5.78 2.88
C GLY A 40 -0.22 -5.91 1.39
N PRO A 41 0.54 -6.92 0.99
CA PRO A 41 0.80 -7.16 -0.42
C PRO A 41 -0.39 -7.84 -1.10
N VAL A 42 -0.55 -7.55 -2.38
CA VAL A 42 -1.48 -8.26 -3.24
C VAL A 42 -0.71 -9.39 -3.89
N LEU A 43 -1.32 -10.57 -3.95
CA LEU A 43 -0.63 -11.77 -4.40
C LEU A 43 -1.14 -12.22 -5.77
N SER A 44 -0.32 -13.05 -6.44
CA SER A 44 -0.74 -13.75 -7.65
C SER A 44 -1.87 -14.72 -7.35
N ASP A 45 -2.51 -15.24 -8.39
CA ASP A 45 -3.67 -16.13 -8.22
C ASP A 45 -3.34 -17.37 -7.40
N ASP A 46 -2.13 -17.87 -7.49
CA ASP A 46 -1.71 -19.03 -6.71
C ASP A 46 -1.26 -18.68 -5.28
N GLY A 47 -1.24 -17.38 -4.95
CA GLY A 47 -0.85 -16.92 -3.62
C GLY A 47 0.65 -16.94 -3.35
N GLU A 48 1.47 -17.20 -4.34
CA GLU A 48 2.91 -17.42 -4.14
C GLU A 48 3.78 -16.19 -4.37
N THR A 49 3.30 -15.24 -5.15
CA THR A 49 4.13 -14.08 -5.56
C THR A 49 3.44 -12.77 -5.21
N MET A 50 4.18 -11.86 -4.58
CA MET A 50 3.69 -10.51 -4.31
C MET A 50 3.71 -9.69 -5.59
N GLN A 51 2.57 -9.08 -5.94
CA GLN A 51 2.38 -8.36 -7.20
C GLN A 51 1.82 -6.96 -7.01
N GLY A 52 1.74 -6.49 -5.79
CA GLY A 52 1.21 -5.17 -5.52
C GLY A 52 1.16 -4.88 -4.04
N SER A 53 0.63 -3.73 -3.71
CA SER A 53 0.47 -3.28 -2.33
C SER A 53 -0.87 -2.58 -2.18
N THR A 54 -1.54 -2.81 -1.06
CA THR A 54 -2.82 -2.19 -0.76
C THR A 54 -2.78 -1.61 0.65
N PHE A 55 -3.33 -0.40 0.80
CA PHE A 55 -3.47 0.25 2.10
C PHE A 55 -4.90 0.76 2.26
N VAL A 56 -5.41 0.70 3.48
CA VAL A 56 -6.55 1.50 3.92
C VAL A 56 -6.00 2.38 5.03
N ILE A 57 -5.98 3.69 4.81
CA ILE A 57 -5.20 4.61 5.64
C ILE A 57 -5.91 5.93 5.82
N GLU A 58 -5.72 6.57 6.99
CA GLU A 58 -6.33 7.85 7.33
C GLU A 58 -5.45 9.03 6.91
N PHE A 59 -6.08 10.00 6.24
CA PHE A 59 -5.48 11.30 5.96
C PHE A 59 -6.59 12.35 6.01
N ASP A 60 -6.22 13.62 6.14
CA ASP A 60 -7.19 14.71 6.15
C ASP A 60 -7.75 14.99 4.75
N SER A 61 -6.98 14.69 3.71
CA SER A 61 -7.38 14.97 2.33
C SER A 61 -6.81 13.95 1.36
N LEU A 62 -7.43 13.91 0.18
CA LEU A 62 -6.93 13.08 -0.92
C LEU A 62 -5.53 13.51 -1.35
N ASP A 63 -5.26 14.82 -1.35
CA ASP A 63 -3.92 15.31 -1.74
C ASP A 63 -2.84 14.81 -0.78
N GLU A 64 -3.13 14.76 0.52
CA GLU A 64 -2.18 14.21 1.48
C GLU A 64 -1.93 12.72 1.24
N ALA A 65 -2.99 11.97 0.93
CA ALA A 65 -2.85 10.54 0.62
C ALA A 65 -1.98 10.34 -0.61
N LYS A 66 -2.18 11.15 -1.65
CA LYS A 66 -1.38 11.06 -2.88
C LYS A 66 0.08 11.42 -2.63
N THR A 67 0.32 12.46 -1.83
CA THR A 67 1.68 12.87 -1.49
C THR A 67 2.40 11.76 -0.73
N TRP A 68 1.73 11.16 0.23
CA TRP A 68 2.30 10.07 1.01
C TRP A 68 2.62 8.87 0.12
N ALA A 69 1.69 8.49 -0.74
CA ALA A 69 1.89 7.32 -1.63
C ALA A 69 3.08 7.54 -2.57
N ALA A 70 3.29 8.77 -3.03
CA ALA A 70 4.41 9.09 -3.92
C ALA A 70 5.77 8.94 -3.21
N GLU A 71 5.79 8.97 -1.89
CA GLU A 71 7.01 8.81 -1.09
C GLU A 71 7.36 7.35 -0.83
N ASP A 72 6.48 6.41 -1.17
CA ASP A 72 6.74 4.99 -0.99
C ASP A 72 8.05 4.62 -1.70
N PRO A 73 9.02 4.01 -0.99
CA PRO A 73 10.25 3.56 -1.64
C PRO A 73 10.01 2.69 -2.86
N TYR A 74 8.95 1.88 -2.87
CA TYR A 74 8.57 1.11 -4.06
C TYR A 74 8.22 2.03 -5.23
N ALA A 75 7.45 3.09 -4.96
CA ALA A 75 7.10 4.04 -6.01
C ALA A 75 8.34 4.76 -6.55
N LYS A 76 9.22 5.19 -5.66
CA LYS A 76 10.45 5.88 -6.04
C LYS A 76 11.41 4.97 -6.82
N ALA A 77 11.39 3.68 -6.55
CA ALA A 77 12.22 2.71 -7.27
C ALA A 77 11.66 2.35 -8.64
N GLY A 78 10.46 2.83 -8.96
CA GLY A 78 9.83 2.52 -10.24
C GLY A 78 9.19 1.14 -10.30
N LEU A 79 8.84 0.59 -9.15
CA LEU A 79 8.24 -0.75 -9.07
C LEU A 79 6.83 -0.79 -9.63
N PHE A 80 6.03 0.25 -9.36
CA PHE A 80 4.60 0.21 -9.69
C PHE A 80 4.32 0.58 -11.13
N GLU A 81 3.46 -0.22 -11.77
CA GLU A 81 2.93 0.08 -13.10
C GLU A 81 1.83 1.13 -12.98
N ARG A 82 1.00 1.01 -11.93
CA ARG A 82 -0.08 1.97 -11.69
C ARG A 82 -0.40 2.00 -10.20
N THR A 83 -0.92 3.14 -9.76
CA THR A 83 -1.39 3.33 -8.39
C THR A 83 -2.72 4.05 -8.44
N GLU A 84 -3.72 3.51 -7.76
CA GLU A 84 -5.03 4.13 -7.63
C GLU A 84 -5.21 4.55 -6.19
N ILE A 85 -5.66 5.79 -5.97
CA ILE A 85 -5.87 6.34 -4.64
C ILE A 85 -7.26 6.94 -4.62
N THR A 86 -8.15 6.39 -3.78
CA THR A 86 -9.57 6.69 -3.79
C THR A 86 -10.08 6.90 -2.37
N PRO A 87 -10.94 7.90 -2.14
CA PRO A 87 -11.63 7.99 -0.84
C PRO A 87 -12.42 6.72 -0.57
N PHE A 88 -12.45 6.30 0.67
CA PHE A 88 -13.02 5.02 1.06
C PHE A 88 -13.78 5.15 2.38
N ILE A 89 -14.93 4.47 2.47
CA ILE A 89 -15.67 4.37 3.73
C ILE A 89 -15.76 2.89 4.11
N TRP A 90 -15.34 2.57 5.31
CA TRP A 90 -15.43 1.22 5.85
C TRP A 90 -16.78 1.06 6.54
N LEU A 91 -17.73 0.41 5.90
CA LEU A 91 -19.09 0.28 6.42
C LEU A 91 -19.38 -1.07 7.07
N ILE A 92 -18.73 -2.12 6.62
CA ILE A 92 -19.02 -3.48 7.05
C ILE A 92 -17.73 -4.18 7.43
N GLY A 93 -17.76 -4.95 8.49
CA GLY A 93 -16.62 -5.69 8.97
C GLY A 93 -15.88 -4.98 10.09
N ASP A 94 -15.20 -5.76 10.91
CA ASP A 94 -14.48 -5.25 12.09
C ASP A 94 -13.02 -4.95 11.80
N GLY A 95 -12.60 -5.11 10.56
CA GLY A 95 -11.21 -4.97 10.20
C GLY A 95 -10.40 -6.22 10.49
N PRO A 96 -9.09 -6.15 10.26
CA PRO A 96 -8.23 -7.32 10.47
C PRO A 96 -8.23 -7.71 11.94
N LYS A 97 -8.30 -9.00 12.18
CA LYS A 97 -8.19 -9.53 13.54
C LYS A 97 -6.72 -9.58 13.89
N ASN A 98 -6.39 -9.03 15.03
CA ASN A 98 -5.05 -9.17 15.57
C ASN A 98 -4.96 -10.53 16.20
N GLY A 99 -4.28 -11.39 15.50
CA GLY A 99 -4.07 -12.75 16.00
C GLY A 99 -3.12 -12.78 17.12
#